data_fc485739c0785fc9f8972898de3c9dfa
#
_entry.id   fc485739c0785fc9f8972898de3c9dfa
#
_cell.length_a   1.000
_cell.length_b   1.000
_cell.length_c   1.000
_cell.angle_alpha   90.00
_cell.angle_beta   90.00
_cell.angle_gamma   90.00
#
_symmetry.space_group_name_H-M   'P 1'
#
loop_
_entity.id
_entity.type
_entity.pdbx_description
1 polymer ?
#
loop_
_entity_poly.entity_id
_entity_poly.type
_entity_poly.pdbx_seq_one_letter_code
_entity_poly.pdbx_strand_id
1 'polypeptide(L)'
;MAGAARRRDGHVTQERMLEEAMAAIAENGLATLTMSALAERLGTSGGHILYYFGSKDLLLLAALRWSEAALAEERRALLARRLAAERKLDLFLRLYLPRGPRDPRWTLWIELWARTPANASLRQAQQELDDGWQEDLEALVAKGVAQSRFAPLDATEVTERASELLALLDGLSTRVVLGPEEGRDRRPALEAARAAAARLIARA
;
A
#
# COMPACT_ATOMS: atom_id res chain seq x y z
N MET A 1 29.65 23.75 -37.47
CA MET A 1 28.19 23.91 -37.40
C MET A 1 27.60 22.65 -36.82
N ALA A 2 27.49 22.57 -35.48
CA ALA A 2 26.97 21.39 -34.80
C ALA A 2 25.45 21.56 -34.61
N GLY A 3 24.67 20.73 -35.30
CA GLY A 3 23.24 20.69 -35.16
C GLY A 3 22.86 20.13 -33.80
N ALA A 4 22.29 20.95 -32.93
CA ALA A 4 21.68 20.51 -31.69
C ALA A 4 20.51 19.57 -32.03
N ALA A 5 20.65 18.29 -31.70
CA ALA A 5 19.59 17.31 -31.78
C ALA A 5 18.45 17.77 -30.85
N ARG A 6 17.38 18.25 -31.44
CA ARG A 6 16.12 18.60 -30.77
C ARG A 6 15.56 17.30 -30.18
N ARG A 7 15.81 17.06 -28.87
CA ARG A 7 15.17 15.98 -28.12
C ARG A 7 13.65 16.14 -28.32
N ARG A 8 13.04 15.12 -28.92
CA ARG A 8 11.58 15.01 -28.95
C ARG A 8 11.14 14.90 -27.49
N ASP A 9 10.49 15.92 -26.97
CA ASP A 9 9.73 15.88 -25.73
C ASP A 9 8.58 14.88 -25.95
N GLY A 10 8.83 13.61 -25.72
CA GLY A 10 7.78 12.63 -25.51
C GLY A 10 7.04 13.10 -24.25
N HIS A 11 5.77 13.41 -24.37
CA HIS A 11 4.94 13.85 -23.25
C HIS A 11 4.98 12.78 -22.16
N VAL A 12 5.72 13.04 -21.08
CA VAL A 12 5.79 12.14 -19.92
C VAL A 12 4.45 12.19 -19.23
N THR A 13 3.74 11.05 -19.18
CA THR A 13 2.44 10.96 -18.54
C THR A 13 2.56 11.05 -17.02
N GLN A 14 1.51 11.51 -16.36
CA GLN A 14 1.46 11.56 -14.89
C GLN A 14 1.68 10.17 -14.27
N GLU A 15 1.09 9.14 -14.85
CA GLU A 15 1.28 7.74 -14.42
C GLU A 15 2.75 7.33 -14.46
N ARG A 16 3.46 7.66 -15.55
CA ARG A 16 4.89 7.38 -15.66
C ARG A 16 5.73 8.12 -14.63
N MET A 17 5.33 9.36 -14.27
CA MET A 17 5.97 10.11 -13.18
C MET A 17 5.76 9.42 -11.83
N LEU A 18 4.54 8.89 -11.56
CA LEU A 18 4.22 8.19 -10.32
C LEU A 18 4.94 6.85 -10.20
N GLU A 19 4.98 6.05 -11.28
CA GLU A 19 5.75 4.80 -11.34
C GLU A 19 7.24 5.04 -11.02
N GLU A 20 7.85 6.01 -11.67
CA GLU A 20 9.26 6.32 -11.50
C GLU A 20 9.56 6.91 -10.12
N ALA A 21 8.63 7.75 -9.57
CA ALA A 21 8.74 8.28 -8.22
C ALA A 21 8.68 7.13 -7.18
N MET A 22 7.74 6.20 -7.33
CA MET A 22 7.63 5.03 -6.47
C MET A 22 8.90 4.18 -6.50
N ALA A 23 9.44 3.90 -7.69
CA ALA A 23 10.69 3.16 -7.86
C ALA A 23 11.87 3.90 -7.18
N ALA A 24 12.03 5.18 -7.43
CA ALA A 24 13.11 5.99 -6.86
C ALA A 24 13.05 6.08 -5.33
N ILE A 25 11.83 6.20 -4.76
CA ILE A 25 11.62 6.20 -3.31
C ILE A 25 11.95 4.83 -2.72
N ALA A 26 11.54 3.75 -3.37
CA ALA A 26 11.85 2.39 -2.91
C ALA A 26 13.35 2.07 -2.94
N GLU A 27 14.07 2.61 -3.91
CA GLU A 27 15.52 2.42 -4.05
C GLU A 27 16.33 3.16 -2.98
N ASN A 28 15.98 4.42 -2.71
CA ASN A 28 16.87 5.34 -1.98
C ASN A 28 16.17 6.12 -0.85
N GLY A 29 14.89 5.92 -0.64
CA GLY A 29 14.06 6.68 0.29
C GLY A 29 13.67 8.07 -0.24
N LEU A 30 12.60 8.64 0.33
CA LEU A 30 12.11 9.96 -0.07
C LEU A 30 13.10 11.07 0.30
N ALA A 31 13.86 10.92 1.38
CA ALA A 31 14.81 11.95 1.84
C ALA A 31 15.82 12.33 0.75
N THR A 32 16.35 11.35 0.03
CA THR A 32 17.37 11.54 -1.03
C THR A 32 16.77 11.95 -2.37
N LEU A 33 15.48 11.71 -2.60
CA LEU A 33 14.81 12.06 -3.85
C LEU A 33 14.81 13.57 -4.04
N THR A 34 15.26 14.04 -5.21
CA THR A 34 15.08 15.43 -5.66
C THR A 34 14.23 15.48 -6.93
N MET A 35 13.50 16.59 -7.12
CA MET A 35 12.70 16.74 -8.36
C MET A 35 13.59 16.75 -9.61
N SER A 36 14.82 17.23 -9.49
CA SER A 36 15.79 17.23 -10.59
C SER A 36 16.26 15.80 -10.92
N ALA A 37 16.58 14.98 -9.92
CA ALA A 37 16.98 13.60 -10.13
C ALA A 37 15.84 12.76 -10.75
N LEU A 38 14.59 12.96 -10.27
CA LEU A 38 13.43 12.30 -10.87
C LEU A 38 13.18 12.76 -12.31
N ALA A 39 13.36 14.05 -12.58
CA ALA A 39 13.22 14.60 -13.92
C ALA A 39 14.28 14.06 -14.89
N GLU A 40 15.51 13.88 -14.43
CA GLU A 40 16.61 13.28 -15.22
C GLU A 40 16.25 11.83 -15.61
N ARG A 41 15.75 11.03 -14.67
CA ARG A 41 15.28 9.64 -14.93
C ARG A 41 14.17 9.59 -15.96
N LEU A 42 13.30 10.60 -15.98
CA LEU A 42 12.15 10.70 -16.88
C LEU A 42 12.46 11.42 -18.21
N GLY A 43 13.65 12.00 -18.36
CA GLY A 43 14.00 12.80 -19.54
C GLY A 43 13.19 14.11 -19.66
N THR A 44 12.77 14.71 -18.54
CA THR A 44 11.98 15.93 -18.46
C THR A 44 12.68 17.00 -17.59
N SER A 45 11.97 18.02 -17.11
CA SER A 45 12.50 19.05 -16.22
C SER A 45 11.91 18.94 -14.80
N GLY A 46 12.69 19.33 -13.77
CA GLY A 46 12.22 19.38 -12.39
C GLY A 46 11.03 20.33 -12.22
N GLY A 47 10.98 21.42 -12.98
CA GLY A 47 9.84 22.35 -13.02
C GLY A 47 8.56 21.69 -13.54
N HIS A 48 8.69 20.77 -14.51
CA HIS A 48 7.54 20.01 -15.03
C HIS A 48 6.94 19.09 -13.95
N ILE A 49 7.77 18.38 -13.17
CA ILE A 49 7.31 17.55 -12.07
C ILE A 49 6.68 18.40 -10.95
N LEU A 50 7.31 19.51 -10.58
CA LEU A 50 6.76 20.44 -9.59
C LEU A 50 5.43 21.07 -10.03
N TYR A 51 5.25 21.31 -11.32
CA TYR A 51 3.97 21.78 -11.87
C TYR A 51 2.82 20.79 -11.60
N TYR A 52 3.07 19.48 -11.72
CA TYR A 52 2.06 18.46 -11.47
C TYR A 52 1.81 18.20 -9.98
N PHE A 53 2.85 18.19 -9.17
CA PHE A 53 2.74 17.66 -7.81
C PHE A 53 2.98 18.72 -6.72
N GLY A 54 3.58 19.84 -7.04
CA GLY A 54 3.83 20.96 -6.11
C GLY A 54 4.95 20.71 -5.10
N SER A 55 4.98 19.53 -4.44
CA SER A 55 5.99 19.21 -3.43
C SER A 55 6.34 17.73 -3.40
N LYS A 56 7.43 17.37 -2.68
CA LYS A 56 7.82 15.97 -2.46
C LYS A 56 6.77 15.18 -1.67
N ASP A 57 6.16 15.80 -0.68
CA ASP A 57 5.12 15.16 0.13
C ASP A 57 3.85 14.91 -0.69
N LEU A 58 3.47 15.84 -1.55
CA LEU A 58 2.34 15.66 -2.46
C LEU A 58 2.64 14.63 -3.56
N LEU A 59 3.88 14.57 -4.04
CA LEU A 59 4.32 13.50 -4.95
C LEU A 59 4.26 12.12 -4.29
N LEU A 60 4.75 11.99 -3.04
CA LEU A 60 4.65 10.78 -2.25
C LEU A 60 3.19 10.34 -2.10
N LEU A 61 2.33 11.26 -1.68
CA LEU A 61 0.90 10.99 -1.51
C LEU A 61 0.23 10.58 -2.83
N ALA A 62 0.55 11.26 -3.93
CA ALA A 62 0.01 10.91 -5.24
C ALA A 62 0.46 9.52 -5.71
N ALA A 63 1.73 9.17 -5.51
CA ALA A 63 2.27 7.84 -5.84
C ALA A 63 1.62 6.75 -4.98
N LEU A 64 1.43 7.00 -3.68
CA LEU A 64 0.75 6.06 -2.80
C LEU A 64 -0.72 5.88 -3.19
N ARG A 65 -1.48 6.97 -3.40
CA ARG A 65 -2.88 6.89 -3.84
C ARG A 65 -3.03 6.14 -5.17
N TRP A 66 -2.14 6.37 -6.11
CA TRP A 66 -2.14 5.66 -7.39
C TRP A 66 -1.92 4.15 -7.19
N SER A 67 -0.95 3.77 -6.38
CA SER A 67 -0.66 2.38 -6.03
C SER A 67 -1.84 1.73 -5.28
N GLU A 68 -2.43 2.43 -4.31
CA GLU A 68 -3.57 1.93 -3.53
C GLU A 68 -4.87 1.83 -4.35
N ALA A 69 -5.07 2.71 -5.33
CA ALA A 69 -6.21 2.59 -6.25
C ALA A 69 -6.17 1.28 -7.04
N ALA A 70 -5.00 0.86 -7.53
CA ALA A 70 -4.84 -0.43 -8.19
C ALA A 70 -5.15 -1.61 -7.24
N LEU A 71 -4.70 -1.53 -5.99
CA LEU A 71 -5.00 -2.54 -4.97
C LEU A 71 -6.47 -2.56 -4.55
N ALA A 72 -7.15 -1.42 -4.52
CA ALA A 72 -8.58 -1.35 -4.27
C ALA A 72 -9.38 -2.10 -5.36
N GLU A 73 -8.97 -1.99 -6.62
CA GLU A 73 -9.57 -2.79 -7.71
C GLU A 73 -9.30 -4.28 -7.52
N GLU A 74 -8.07 -4.69 -7.14
CA GLU A 74 -7.74 -6.08 -6.86
C GLU A 74 -8.56 -6.62 -5.68
N ARG A 75 -8.73 -5.85 -4.58
CA ARG A 75 -9.58 -6.22 -3.42
C ARG A 75 -11.03 -6.40 -3.84
N ARG A 76 -11.57 -5.42 -4.59
CA ARG A 76 -12.95 -5.49 -5.08
C ARG A 76 -13.19 -6.72 -5.95
N ALA A 77 -12.27 -7.00 -6.88
CA ALA A 77 -12.31 -8.19 -7.71
C ALA A 77 -12.22 -9.49 -6.88
N LEU A 78 -11.35 -9.53 -5.86
CA LEU A 78 -11.23 -10.65 -4.93
C LEU A 78 -12.52 -10.90 -4.16
N LEU A 79 -13.10 -9.84 -3.58
CA LEU A 79 -14.32 -9.93 -2.76
C LEU A 79 -15.55 -10.35 -3.59
N ALA A 80 -15.59 -10.00 -4.88
CA ALA A 80 -16.64 -10.41 -5.81
C ALA A 80 -16.56 -11.88 -6.24
N ARG A 81 -15.42 -12.56 -6.08
CA ARG A 81 -15.25 -13.96 -6.51
C ARG A 81 -16.18 -14.91 -5.76
N ARG A 82 -16.60 -15.99 -6.43
CA ARG A 82 -17.38 -17.10 -5.82
C ARG A 82 -16.44 -18.08 -5.11
N LEU A 83 -15.87 -17.65 -3.98
CA LEU A 83 -14.97 -18.44 -3.13
C LEU A 83 -15.52 -18.48 -1.71
N ALA A 84 -15.15 -19.52 -0.95
CA ALA A 84 -15.41 -19.59 0.49
C ALA A 84 -14.73 -18.41 1.21
N ALA A 85 -15.35 -17.93 2.31
CA ALA A 85 -14.88 -16.76 3.05
C ALA A 85 -13.45 -16.93 3.57
N GLU A 86 -13.10 -18.13 4.04
CA GLU A 86 -11.76 -18.46 4.54
C GLU A 86 -10.71 -18.34 3.43
N ARG A 87 -11.07 -18.77 2.22
CA ARG A 87 -10.15 -18.64 1.08
C ARG A 87 -9.98 -17.20 0.64
N LYS A 88 -11.05 -16.40 0.69
CA LYS A 88 -10.97 -14.96 0.43
C LYS A 88 -10.08 -14.28 1.48
N LEU A 89 -10.25 -14.64 2.75
CA LEU A 89 -9.42 -14.10 3.84
C LEU A 89 -7.93 -14.42 3.61
N ASP A 90 -7.58 -15.67 3.28
CA ASP A 90 -6.19 -16.03 2.94
C ASP A 90 -5.62 -15.18 1.78
N LEU A 91 -6.42 -14.95 0.74
CA LEU A 91 -6.00 -14.12 -0.40
C LEU A 91 -5.92 -12.63 -0.03
N PHE A 92 -6.80 -12.14 0.84
CA PHE A 92 -6.74 -10.78 1.38
C PHE A 92 -5.45 -10.53 2.18
N LEU A 93 -5.10 -11.46 3.09
CA LEU A 93 -3.85 -11.40 3.85
C LEU A 93 -2.62 -11.37 2.93
N ARG A 94 -2.65 -12.16 1.85
CA ARG A 94 -1.58 -12.18 0.84
C ARG A 94 -1.47 -10.89 0.05
N LEU A 95 -2.60 -10.24 -0.21
CA LEU A 95 -2.66 -8.98 -0.94
C LEU A 95 -2.18 -7.82 -0.06
N TYR A 96 -2.55 -7.86 1.23
CA TYR A 96 -2.12 -6.84 2.20
C TYR A 96 -0.62 -6.84 2.44
N LEU A 97 -0.06 -8.00 2.78
CA LEU A 97 1.35 -8.15 3.15
C LEU A 97 2.30 -7.80 1.98
N PRO A 98 3.48 -7.23 2.26
CA PRO A 98 4.48 -6.93 1.25
C PRO A 98 4.89 -8.20 0.48
N ARG A 99 5.26 -8.01 -0.78
CA ARG A 99 5.77 -9.12 -1.62
C ARG A 99 7.16 -9.57 -1.20
N GLY A 100 7.87 -8.72 -0.47
CA GLY A 100 9.20 -8.98 0.06
C GLY A 100 9.84 -7.70 0.62
N PRO A 101 11.13 -7.76 0.97
CA PRO A 101 11.89 -6.57 1.32
C PRO A 101 11.91 -5.60 0.14
N ARG A 102 11.96 -4.29 0.43
CA ARG A 102 11.90 -3.23 -0.59
C ARG A 102 10.63 -3.26 -1.44
N ASP A 103 9.50 -3.79 -0.93
CA ASP A 103 8.22 -3.61 -1.60
C ASP A 103 7.95 -2.11 -1.76
N PRO A 104 7.85 -1.59 -3.01
CA PRO A 104 7.76 -0.14 -3.25
C PRO A 104 6.55 0.49 -2.57
N ARG A 105 5.40 -0.18 -2.56
CA ARG A 105 4.19 0.28 -1.91
C ARG A 105 4.39 0.48 -0.41
N TRP A 106 4.98 -0.51 0.26
CA TRP A 106 5.22 -0.46 1.69
C TRP A 106 6.28 0.56 2.09
N THR A 107 7.26 0.81 1.21
CA THR A 107 8.21 1.92 1.41
C THR A 107 7.48 3.26 1.38
N LEU A 108 6.51 3.47 0.47
CA LEU A 108 5.70 4.69 0.44
C LEU A 108 4.89 4.86 1.73
N TRP A 109 4.28 3.78 2.27
CA TRP A 109 3.56 3.82 3.54
C TRP A 109 4.45 4.23 4.71
N ILE A 110 5.63 3.65 4.84
CA ILE A 110 6.59 4.00 5.89
C ILE A 110 7.01 5.48 5.79
N GLU A 111 7.28 5.96 4.58
CA GLU A 111 7.60 7.37 4.33
C GLU A 111 6.43 8.31 4.66
N LEU A 112 5.19 7.89 4.40
CA LEU A 112 3.99 8.64 4.77
C LEU A 112 3.84 8.69 6.29
N TRP A 113 3.89 7.55 6.98
CA TRP A 113 3.76 7.48 8.45
C TRP A 113 4.76 8.36 9.19
N ALA A 114 6.00 8.43 8.69
CA ALA A 114 7.02 9.32 9.28
C ALA A 114 6.66 10.81 9.21
N ARG A 115 5.73 11.20 8.33
CA ARG A 115 5.34 12.61 8.07
C ARG A 115 3.99 13.00 8.64
N THR A 116 3.09 12.06 8.83
CA THR A 116 1.73 12.34 9.32
C THR A 116 1.65 13.04 10.68
N PRO A 117 2.57 12.81 11.65
CA PRO A 117 2.52 13.54 12.92
C PRO A 117 2.64 15.07 12.75
N ALA A 118 3.41 15.52 11.76
CA ALA A 118 3.67 16.95 11.51
C ALA A 118 2.78 17.56 10.42
N ASN A 119 1.97 16.76 9.71
CA ASN A 119 1.21 17.22 8.54
C ASN A 119 -0.23 16.71 8.56
N ALA A 120 -1.17 17.60 8.87
CA ALA A 120 -2.59 17.27 9.02
C ALA A 120 -3.23 16.76 7.71
N SER A 121 -2.84 17.29 6.55
CA SER A 121 -3.39 16.86 5.26
C SER A 121 -2.91 15.45 4.87
N LEU A 122 -1.66 15.10 5.19
CA LEU A 122 -1.16 13.74 5.01
C LEU A 122 -1.85 12.76 5.96
N ARG A 123 -2.13 13.20 7.19
CA ARG A 123 -2.88 12.38 8.17
C ARG A 123 -4.29 12.07 7.70
N GLN A 124 -5.00 13.07 7.18
CA GLN A 124 -6.33 12.87 6.61
C GLN A 124 -6.29 11.89 5.44
N ALA A 125 -5.34 12.07 4.51
CA ALA A 125 -5.19 11.18 3.37
C ALA A 125 -4.81 9.75 3.77
N GLN A 126 -3.99 9.59 4.81
CA GLN A 126 -3.72 8.27 5.40
C GLN A 126 -5.01 7.62 5.91
N GLN A 127 -5.80 8.35 6.70
CA GLN A 127 -7.06 7.83 7.24
C GLN A 127 -8.00 7.35 6.13
N GLU A 128 -8.16 8.12 5.05
CA GLU A 128 -9.00 7.73 3.89
C GLU A 128 -8.54 6.41 3.26
N LEU A 129 -7.23 6.16 3.20
CA LEU A 129 -6.68 4.91 2.66
C LEU A 129 -6.83 3.74 3.63
N ASP A 130 -6.62 3.99 4.93
CA ASP A 130 -6.80 2.99 5.99
C ASP A 130 -8.27 2.55 6.08
N ASP A 131 -9.21 3.50 6.03
CA ASP A 131 -10.66 3.24 6.04
C ASP A 131 -11.07 2.28 4.92
N GLY A 132 -10.51 2.44 3.72
CA GLY A 132 -10.80 1.54 2.58
C GLY A 132 -10.37 0.08 2.82
N TRP A 133 -9.27 -0.15 3.54
CA TRP A 133 -8.84 -1.50 3.93
C TRP A 133 -9.71 -2.07 5.04
N GLN A 134 -10.09 -1.22 6.01
CA GLN A 134 -10.96 -1.57 7.13
C GLN A 134 -12.34 -2.02 6.61
N GLU A 135 -12.99 -1.21 5.78
CA GLU A 135 -14.30 -1.49 5.20
C GLU A 135 -14.32 -2.81 4.41
N ASP A 136 -13.31 -3.04 3.57
CA ASP A 136 -13.20 -4.26 2.77
C ASP A 136 -13.02 -5.52 3.65
N LEU A 137 -12.24 -5.44 4.73
CA LEU A 137 -12.05 -6.54 5.67
C LEU A 137 -13.31 -6.80 6.49
N GLU A 138 -13.95 -5.76 7.00
CA GLU A 138 -15.24 -5.86 7.72
C GLU A 138 -16.31 -6.54 6.86
N ALA A 139 -16.45 -6.11 5.61
CA ALA A 139 -17.40 -6.72 4.67
C ALA A 139 -17.12 -8.20 4.43
N LEU A 140 -15.84 -8.58 4.32
CA LEU A 140 -15.42 -9.97 4.20
C LEU A 140 -15.77 -10.78 5.44
N VAL A 141 -15.46 -10.26 6.65
CA VAL A 141 -15.72 -10.94 7.92
C VAL A 141 -17.22 -11.07 8.15
N ALA A 142 -18.00 -10.00 8.02
CA ALA A 142 -19.45 -10.01 8.18
C ALA A 142 -20.12 -11.02 7.24
N LYS A 143 -19.68 -11.09 5.99
CA LYS A 143 -20.16 -12.08 5.03
C LYS A 143 -19.82 -13.52 5.45
N GLY A 144 -18.64 -13.76 5.98
CA GLY A 144 -18.23 -15.07 6.51
C GLY A 144 -19.04 -15.48 7.73
N VAL A 145 -19.34 -14.53 8.64
CA VAL A 145 -20.24 -14.74 9.79
C VAL A 145 -21.65 -15.12 9.30
N ALA A 146 -22.23 -14.33 8.39
CA ALA A 146 -23.56 -14.61 7.82
C ALA A 146 -23.66 -15.98 7.13
N GLN A 147 -22.56 -16.46 6.56
CA GLN A 147 -22.46 -17.80 5.95
C GLN A 147 -22.12 -18.90 6.96
N SER A 148 -22.03 -18.61 8.26
CA SER A 148 -21.59 -19.52 9.32
C SER A 148 -20.21 -20.14 9.08
N ARG A 149 -19.33 -19.45 8.34
CA ARG A 149 -17.94 -19.84 8.07
C ARG A 149 -16.99 -19.32 9.13
N PHE A 150 -17.33 -18.19 9.76
CA PHE A 150 -16.57 -17.59 10.86
C PHE A 150 -17.34 -17.68 12.19
N ALA A 151 -16.68 -17.31 13.29
CA ALA A 151 -17.30 -17.23 14.60
C ALA A 151 -18.55 -16.31 14.57
N PRO A 152 -19.56 -16.55 15.41
CA PRO A 152 -20.69 -15.64 15.51
C PRO A 152 -20.23 -14.33 16.19
N LEU A 153 -20.00 -13.31 15.39
CA LEU A 153 -19.60 -11.96 15.83
C LEU A 153 -20.74 -10.99 15.52
N ASP A 154 -20.99 -10.05 16.44
CA ASP A 154 -21.87 -8.91 16.17
C ASP A 154 -21.13 -7.83 15.33
N ALA A 155 -21.83 -6.76 14.95
CA ALA A 155 -21.25 -5.72 14.11
C ALA A 155 -20.06 -4.99 14.78
N THR A 156 -20.12 -4.77 16.08
CA THR A 156 -19.05 -4.13 16.85
C THR A 156 -17.83 -5.02 16.90
N GLU A 157 -18.01 -6.30 17.20
CA GLU A 157 -16.95 -7.29 17.22
C GLU A 157 -16.31 -7.45 15.84
N VAL A 158 -17.09 -7.41 14.75
CA VAL A 158 -16.53 -7.45 13.37
C VAL A 158 -15.57 -6.29 13.16
N THR A 159 -15.97 -5.06 13.50
CA THR A 159 -15.13 -3.86 13.37
C THR A 159 -13.86 -3.97 14.23
N GLU A 160 -14.00 -4.37 15.50
CA GLU A 160 -12.88 -4.54 16.42
C GLU A 160 -11.89 -5.60 15.92
N ARG A 161 -12.35 -6.79 15.49
CA ARG A 161 -11.48 -7.86 15.00
C ARG A 161 -10.81 -7.50 13.67
N ALA A 162 -11.50 -6.78 12.79
CA ALA A 162 -10.89 -6.26 11.58
C ALA A 162 -9.76 -5.28 11.89
N SER A 163 -9.99 -4.33 12.80
CA SER A 163 -8.98 -3.35 13.24
C SER A 163 -7.76 -4.01 13.90
N GLU A 164 -7.99 -4.97 14.82
CA GLU A 164 -6.93 -5.73 15.47
C GLU A 164 -6.07 -6.48 14.44
N LEU A 165 -6.71 -7.11 13.46
CA LEU A 165 -6.01 -7.85 12.41
C LEU A 165 -5.20 -6.93 11.51
N LEU A 166 -5.75 -5.78 11.09
CA LEU A 166 -5.03 -4.79 10.27
C LEU A 166 -3.82 -4.22 11.01
N ALA A 167 -3.98 -3.85 12.29
CA ALA A 167 -2.85 -3.36 13.10
C ALA A 167 -1.72 -4.40 13.22
N LEU A 168 -2.07 -5.69 13.33
CA LEU A 168 -1.07 -6.76 13.30
C LEU A 168 -0.42 -6.88 11.92
N LEU A 169 -1.18 -6.78 10.84
CA LEU A 169 -0.68 -6.85 9.47
C LEU A 169 0.30 -5.72 9.19
N ASP A 170 0.06 -4.51 9.69
CA ASP A 170 0.98 -3.37 9.60
C ASP A 170 2.30 -3.68 10.30
N GLY A 171 2.24 -4.19 11.52
CA GLY A 171 3.43 -4.59 12.28
C GLY A 171 4.24 -5.69 11.59
N LEU A 172 3.55 -6.70 11.02
CA LEU A 172 4.20 -7.78 10.26
C LEU A 172 4.83 -7.25 8.98
N SER A 173 4.13 -6.37 8.27
CA SER A 173 4.61 -5.76 7.02
C SER A 173 5.84 -4.90 7.26
N THR A 174 5.82 -4.07 8.29
CA THR A 174 6.97 -3.26 8.70
C THR A 174 8.20 -4.14 8.99
N ARG A 175 8.02 -5.27 9.67
CA ARG A 175 9.11 -6.23 9.94
C ARG A 175 9.67 -6.87 8.68
N VAL A 176 8.83 -7.16 7.68
CA VAL A 176 9.30 -7.71 6.39
C VAL A 176 10.12 -6.67 5.62
N VAL A 177 9.66 -5.41 5.62
CA VAL A 177 10.28 -4.35 4.82
C VAL A 177 11.55 -3.80 5.46
N LEU A 178 11.53 -3.57 6.78
CA LEU A 178 12.64 -2.97 7.54
C LEU A 178 13.56 -4.00 8.22
N GLY A 179 13.21 -5.27 8.17
CA GLY A 179 14.00 -6.31 8.79
C GLY A 179 15.39 -6.50 8.16
N PRO A 180 16.30 -7.24 8.82
CA PRO A 180 17.63 -7.51 8.30
C PRO A 180 17.58 -8.26 6.97
N GLU A 181 18.60 -8.08 6.12
CA GLU A 181 18.64 -8.70 4.78
C GLU A 181 18.61 -10.22 4.79
N GLU A 182 19.25 -10.80 5.78
CA GLU A 182 19.24 -12.23 6.05
C GLU A 182 17.88 -12.62 6.66
N GLY A 183 17.12 -13.47 5.97
CA GLY A 183 15.81 -13.95 6.45
C GLY A 183 14.58 -13.15 6.01
N ARG A 184 14.69 -12.32 5.00
CA ARG A 184 13.59 -11.51 4.41
C ARG A 184 12.56 -12.34 3.63
N ASP A 185 12.09 -13.42 4.24
CA ASP A 185 11.01 -14.20 3.67
C ASP A 185 9.67 -13.71 4.24
N ARG A 186 8.71 -13.42 3.36
CA ARG A 186 7.35 -13.08 3.77
C ARG A 186 6.57 -14.26 4.36
N ARG A 187 7.06 -15.50 4.20
CA ARG A 187 6.34 -16.71 4.67
C ARG A 187 6.05 -16.68 6.16
N PRO A 188 7.00 -16.37 7.06
CA PRO A 188 6.71 -16.30 8.49
C PRO A 188 5.65 -15.23 8.83
N ALA A 189 5.67 -14.08 8.16
CA ALA A 189 4.67 -13.04 8.34
C ALA A 189 3.28 -13.51 7.89
N LEU A 190 3.18 -14.20 6.76
CA LEU A 190 1.92 -14.77 6.29
C LEU A 190 1.39 -15.86 7.21
N GLU A 191 2.26 -16.73 7.75
CA GLU A 191 1.87 -17.75 8.72
C GLU A 191 1.38 -17.11 10.03
N ALA A 192 2.06 -16.08 10.53
CA ALA A 192 1.63 -15.32 11.70
C ALA A 192 0.28 -14.62 11.46
N ALA A 193 0.08 -14.01 10.28
CA ALA A 193 -1.18 -13.38 9.89
C ALA A 193 -2.34 -14.40 9.86
N ARG A 194 -2.11 -15.59 9.28
CA ARG A 194 -3.09 -16.67 9.28
C ARG A 194 -3.44 -17.18 10.67
N ALA A 195 -2.43 -17.37 11.51
CA ALA A 195 -2.63 -17.79 12.89
C ALA A 195 -3.40 -16.75 13.71
N ALA A 196 -3.15 -15.46 13.48
CA ALA A 196 -3.92 -14.38 14.10
C ALA A 196 -5.37 -14.34 13.59
N ALA A 197 -5.56 -14.39 12.28
CA ALA A 197 -6.90 -14.44 11.69
C ALA A 197 -7.72 -15.65 12.21
N ALA A 198 -7.08 -16.82 12.37
CA ALA A 198 -7.72 -17.99 12.95
C ALA A 198 -8.15 -17.74 14.41
N ARG A 199 -7.34 -17.08 15.24
CA ARG A 199 -7.71 -16.77 16.62
C ARG A 199 -8.80 -15.71 16.74
N LEU A 200 -8.79 -14.71 15.85
CA LEU A 200 -9.70 -13.55 15.93
C LEU A 200 -11.07 -13.84 15.30
N ILE A 201 -11.11 -14.65 14.25
CA ILE A 201 -12.26 -14.71 13.34
C ILE A 201 -12.77 -16.17 13.14
N ALA A 202 -11.93 -17.21 13.25
CA ALA A 202 -12.37 -18.55 12.97
C ALA A 202 -13.32 -19.10 14.07
N ARG A 203 -14.16 -20.05 13.69
CA ARG A 203 -14.92 -20.84 14.67
C ARG A 203 -13.96 -21.73 15.46
N ALA A 204 -14.17 -21.75 16.78
CA ALA A 204 -13.50 -22.70 17.66
C ALA A 204 -13.85 -24.14 17.29
#